data_d06bc13a93648ca51a1e57da10553087
#
_entry.id   d06bc13a93648ca51a1e57da10553087
#
_cell.length_a   1.000
_cell.length_b   1.000
_cell.length_c   1.000
_cell.angle_alpha   90.00
_cell.angle_beta   90.00
_cell.angle_gamma   90.00
#
_symmetry.space_group_name_H-M   'P 1'
#
loop_
_entity.id
_entity.type
_entity.pdbx_description
1 polymer ?
#
loop_
_entity_poly.entity_id
_entity_poly.type
_entity_poly.pdbx_seq_one_letter_code
_entity_poly.pdbx_strand_id
1 'polypeptide(L)'
;MLNRIVGLGRSTLSQLSGLGRATLILMQAIFGRSNVGVHWHLTIDQIHIVGVLSLSIIIVSGLFIGMVLGLQGYTILTDYGSEQALGQMVALSLTRELGPVVTALLFAGRAGSALTAEIGLMKATEQLASLEMIGVDPLRRVIAPRFWAGVTSLPILSLIFVSVGCLGGALVGVSWLGVDSGSFWSNMQASVDFWDDVFNGIVKSVVFAVVVTWIAVYQGYDLVPTSEGIARATTRTVVYASLAVLGLDFFLTAVMFGEI
;
A
#
# COMPACT_ATOMS: atom_id res chain seq x y z
N MET A 1 -7.28 -10.53 -41.22
CA MET A 1 -6.06 -10.06 -40.56
C MET A 1 -6.14 -8.56 -40.20
N LEU A 2 -6.52 -7.68 -41.10
CA LEU A 2 -6.63 -6.22 -40.82
C LEU A 2 -7.52 -5.88 -39.62
N ASN A 3 -8.69 -6.51 -39.47
CA ASN A 3 -9.61 -6.24 -38.34
C ASN A 3 -9.04 -6.62 -36.97
N ARG A 4 -8.14 -7.60 -36.88
CA ARG A 4 -7.42 -7.92 -35.63
C ARG A 4 -6.36 -6.89 -35.29
N ILE A 5 -5.64 -6.37 -36.29
CA ILE A 5 -4.62 -5.32 -36.12
C ILE A 5 -5.28 -4.00 -35.70
N VAL A 6 -6.40 -3.64 -36.35
CA VAL A 6 -7.20 -2.45 -35.97
C VAL A 6 -7.77 -2.59 -34.57
N GLY A 7 -8.22 -3.79 -34.19
CA GLY A 7 -8.71 -4.09 -32.82
C GLY A 7 -7.59 -3.92 -31.77
N LEU A 8 -6.40 -4.44 -32.04
CA LEU A 8 -5.22 -4.27 -31.17
C LEU A 8 -4.83 -2.78 -31.07
N GLY A 9 -4.79 -2.06 -32.20
CA GLY A 9 -4.47 -0.63 -32.20
C GLY A 9 -5.46 0.23 -31.41
N ARG A 10 -6.77 -0.07 -31.50
CA ARG A 10 -7.81 0.59 -30.69
C ARG A 10 -7.66 0.27 -29.18
N SER A 11 -7.36 -0.98 -28.85
CA SER A 11 -7.16 -1.38 -27.47
C SER A 11 -5.94 -0.68 -26.84
N THR A 12 -4.81 -0.62 -27.55
CA THR A 12 -3.60 0.09 -27.09
C THR A 12 -3.82 1.59 -26.96
N LEU A 13 -4.50 2.22 -27.91
CA LEU A 13 -4.84 3.65 -27.86
C LEU A 13 -5.80 3.95 -26.68
N SER A 14 -6.78 3.08 -26.42
CA SER A 14 -7.68 3.27 -25.27
C SER A 14 -6.95 3.11 -23.94
N GLN A 15 -5.98 2.21 -23.84
CA GLN A 15 -5.14 2.07 -22.63
C GLN A 15 -4.21 3.28 -22.42
N LEU A 16 -3.58 3.78 -23.50
CA LEU A 16 -2.75 4.99 -23.46
C LEU A 16 -3.56 6.23 -23.06
N SER A 17 -4.76 6.38 -23.62
CA SER A 17 -5.66 7.49 -23.23
C SER A 17 -6.13 7.38 -21.79
N GLY A 18 -6.34 6.14 -21.29
CA GLY A 18 -6.63 5.85 -19.89
C GLY A 18 -5.49 6.29 -18.97
N LEU A 19 -4.25 5.91 -19.29
CA LEU A 19 -3.06 6.33 -18.54
C LEU A 19 -2.90 7.86 -18.55
N GLY A 20 -3.14 8.51 -19.69
CA GLY A 20 -3.10 9.98 -19.78
C GLY A 20 -4.11 10.66 -18.84
N ARG A 21 -5.37 10.18 -18.83
CA ARG A 21 -6.39 10.68 -17.88
C ARG A 21 -6.01 10.42 -16.42
N ALA A 22 -5.50 9.22 -16.13
CA ALA A 22 -5.04 8.87 -14.78
C ALA A 22 -3.95 9.82 -14.28
N THR A 23 -2.96 10.13 -15.15
CA THR A 23 -1.87 11.06 -14.83
C THR A 23 -2.37 12.50 -14.62
N LEU A 24 -3.33 12.95 -15.43
CA LEU A 24 -3.94 14.28 -15.25
C LEU A 24 -4.70 14.38 -13.92
N ILE A 25 -5.46 13.36 -13.54
CA ILE A 25 -6.14 13.30 -12.25
C ILE A 25 -5.12 13.34 -11.11
N LEU A 26 -4.02 12.58 -11.21
CA LEU A 26 -2.95 12.60 -10.21
C LEU A 26 -2.30 13.98 -10.10
N MET A 27 -1.94 14.61 -11.22
CA MET A 27 -1.36 15.95 -11.24
C MET A 27 -2.31 16.98 -10.59
N GLN A 28 -3.59 16.92 -10.89
CA GLN A 28 -4.58 17.81 -10.29
C GLN A 28 -4.78 17.52 -8.79
N ALA A 29 -4.70 16.27 -8.34
CA ALA A 29 -4.77 15.90 -6.93
C ALA A 29 -3.54 16.38 -6.14
N ILE A 30 -2.34 16.33 -6.75
CA ILE A 30 -1.08 16.75 -6.10
C ILE A 30 -0.88 18.27 -6.17
N PHE A 31 -0.99 18.86 -7.38
CA PHE A 31 -0.65 20.26 -7.64
C PHE A 31 -1.86 21.18 -7.68
N GLY A 32 -3.07 20.64 -7.59
CA GLY A 32 -4.28 21.46 -7.53
C GLY A 32 -4.17 22.44 -6.36
N ARG A 33 -4.25 23.76 -6.66
CA ARG A 33 -4.15 24.86 -5.69
C ARG A 33 -5.30 24.79 -4.68
N SER A 34 -5.24 23.78 -3.80
CA SER A 34 -6.16 23.63 -2.70
C SER A 34 -5.71 24.58 -1.58
N ASN A 35 -6.64 25.35 -1.03
CA ASN A 35 -6.42 26.00 0.26
C ASN A 35 -6.29 24.88 1.30
N VAL A 36 -5.07 24.43 1.53
CA VAL A 36 -4.71 23.32 2.42
C VAL A 36 -5.38 23.48 3.81
N GLY A 37 -5.54 24.72 4.28
CA GLY A 37 -6.18 24.99 5.56
C GLY A 37 -7.69 24.68 5.63
N VAL A 38 -8.42 24.72 4.50
CA VAL A 38 -9.88 24.48 4.48
C VAL A 38 -10.21 22.99 4.34
N HIS A 39 -9.31 22.20 3.72
CA HIS A 39 -9.56 20.79 3.42
C HIS A 39 -8.89 19.81 4.40
N TRP A 40 -8.10 20.31 5.38
CA TRP A 40 -7.42 19.48 6.37
C TRP A 40 -8.36 18.58 7.17
N HIS A 41 -9.50 19.13 7.57
CA HIS A 41 -10.54 18.38 8.28
C HIS A 41 -11.03 17.16 7.46
N LEU A 42 -11.28 17.36 6.16
CA LEU A 42 -11.71 16.28 5.27
C LEU A 42 -10.63 15.19 5.11
N THR A 43 -9.37 15.59 5.11
CA THR A 43 -8.25 14.62 5.02
C THR A 43 -8.14 13.81 6.31
N ILE A 44 -8.34 14.43 7.48
CA ILE A 44 -8.34 13.72 8.77
C ILE A 44 -9.46 12.69 8.83
N ASP A 45 -10.67 13.06 8.42
CA ASP A 45 -11.80 12.13 8.37
C ASP A 45 -11.51 10.95 7.44
N GLN A 46 -10.87 11.21 6.32
CA GLN A 46 -10.44 10.16 5.39
C GLN A 46 -9.30 9.29 5.95
N ILE A 47 -8.34 9.86 6.69
CA ILE A 47 -7.30 9.10 7.39
C ILE A 47 -7.92 8.12 8.40
N HIS A 48 -8.97 8.54 9.10
CA HIS A 48 -9.69 7.63 9.99
C HIS A 48 -10.31 6.45 9.23
N ILE A 49 -10.99 6.71 8.12
CA ILE A 49 -11.67 5.67 7.33
C ILE A 49 -10.67 4.72 6.67
N VAL A 50 -9.61 5.27 6.08
CA VAL A 50 -8.64 4.51 5.28
C VAL A 50 -7.55 3.90 6.17
N GLY A 51 -7.06 4.64 7.16
CA GLY A 51 -5.97 4.24 8.05
C GLY A 51 -6.47 3.46 9.27
N VAL A 52 -7.23 4.13 10.16
CA VAL A 52 -7.59 3.54 11.47
C VAL A 52 -8.42 2.28 11.32
N LEU A 53 -9.39 2.27 10.44
CA LEU A 53 -10.18 1.05 10.20
C LEU A 53 -9.41 -0.08 9.52
N SER A 54 -8.19 0.18 8.99
CA SER A 54 -7.30 -0.87 8.46
C SER A 54 -6.37 -1.45 9.54
N LEU A 55 -6.26 -0.83 10.72
CA LEU A 55 -5.34 -1.26 11.78
C LEU A 55 -5.57 -2.70 12.20
N SER A 56 -6.80 -3.15 12.34
CA SER A 56 -7.10 -4.51 12.81
C SER A 56 -6.51 -5.58 11.91
N ILE A 57 -6.69 -5.45 10.60
CA ILE A 57 -6.13 -6.42 9.65
C ILE A 57 -4.59 -6.34 9.60
N ILE A 58 -4.02 -5.14 9.71
CA ILE A 58 -2.57 -4.93 9.71
C ILE A 58 -1.92 -5.55 10.95
N ILE A 59 -2.48 -5.31 12.13
CA ILE A 59 -1.97 -5.86 13.40
C ILE A 59 -2.04 -7.38 13.40
N VAL A 60 -3.19 -7.95 13.06
CA VAL A 60 -3.38 -9.40 13.07
C VAL A 60 -2.49 -10.08 12.03
N SER A 61 -2.43 -9.54 10.83
CA SER A 61 -1.57 -10.09 9.77
C SER A 61 -0.08 -9.94 10.09
N GLY A 62 0.33 -8.79 10.63
CA GLY A 62 1.72 -8.57 11.05
C GLY A 62 2.16 -9.55 12.11
N LEU A 63 1.32 -9.78 13.13
CA LEU A 63 1.58 -10.75 14.19
C LEU A 63 1.78 -12.16 13.62
N PHE A 64 0.84 -12.65 12.82
CA PHE A 64 0.93 -14.01 12.25
C PHE A 64 2.11 -14.17 11.29
N ILE A 65 2.39 -13.18 10.45
CA ILE A 65 3.54 -13.24 9.54
C ILE A 65 4.84 -13.23 10.33
N GLY A 66 4.94 -12.42 11.38
CA GLY A 66 6.09 -12.44 12.29
C GLY A 66 6.28 -13.79 12.99
N MET A 67 5.19 -14.40 13.46
CA MET A 67 5.22 -15.75 14.05
C MET A 67 5.70 -16.80 13.05
N VAL A 68 5.22 -16.77 11.81
CA VAL A 68 5.64 -17.70 10.76
C VAL A 68 7.12 -17.51 10.41
N LEU A 69 7.58 -16.23 10.29
CA LEU A 69 8.99 -15.94 10.08
C LEU A 69 9.87 -16.43 11.24
N GLY A 70 9.42 -16.24 12.48
CA GLY A 70 10.11 -16.75 13.66
C GLY A 70 10.24 -18.27 13.63
N LEU A 71 9.15 -19.00 13.33
CA LEU A 71 9.15 -20.45 13.25
C LEU A 71 10.05 -20.98 12.11
N GLN A 72 9.84 -20.45 10.90
CA GLN A 72 10.55 -20.91 9.71
C GLN A 72 12.01 -20.50 9.74
N GLY A 73 12.30 -19.27 10.20
CA GLY A 73 13.65 -18.77 10.40
C GLY A 73 14.44 -19.59 11.40
N TYR A 74 13.83 -19.95 12.54
CA TYR A 74 14.46 -20.81 13.53
C TYR A 74 14.83 -22.19 12.94
N THR A 75 13.89 -22.83 12.23
CA THR A 75 14.13 -24.15 11.62
C THR A 75 15.32 -24.11 10.66
N ILE A 76 15.40 -23.07 9.81
CA ILE A 76 16.51 -22.94 8.86
C ILE A 76 17.83 -22.64 9.61
N LEU A 77 17.83 -21.72 10.57
CA LEU A 77 19.04 -21.30 11.29
C LEU A 77 19.61 -22.39 12.19
N THR A 78 18.76 -23.28 12.72
CA THR A 78 19.18 -24.44 13.53
C THR A 78 20.02 -25.39 12.69
N ASP A 79 19.72 -25.63 11.43
CA ASP A 79 20.50 -26.49 10.53
C ASP A 79 21.93 -25.97 10.32
N TYR A 80 22.16 -24.68 10.53
CA TYR A 80 23.47 -24.01 10.43
C TYR A 80 24.10 -23.68 11.79
N GLY A 81 23.47 -24.05 12.91
CA GLY A 81 23.94 -23.73 14.26
C GLY A 81 23.97 -22.22 14.57
N SER A 82 23.07 -21.45 13.97
CA SER A 82 23.04 -19.98 14.02
C SER A 82 21.72 -19.44 14.57
N GLU A 83 21.09 -20.13 15.52
CA GLU A 83 19.78 -19.77 16.07
C GLU A 83 19.74 -18.35 16.65
N GLN A 84 20.89 -17.88 17.14
CA GLN A 84 21.03 -16.52 17.72
C GLN A 84 20.82 -15.40 16.69
N ALA A 85 20.95 -15.68 15.38
CA ALA A 85 20.71 -14.72 14.31
C ALA A 85 19.23 -14.56 13.96
N LEU A 86 18.31 -15.26 14.65
CA LEU A 86 16.87 -15.23 14.36
C LEU A 86 16.30 -13.80 14.44
N GLY A 87 16.66 -13.02 15.46
CA GLY A 87 16.20 -11.65 15.63
C GLY A 87 16.58 -10.75 14.46
N GLN A 88 17.83 -10.85 14.00
CA GLN A 88 18.33 -10.16 12.82
C GLN A 88 17.56 -10.52 11.55
N MET A 89 17.38 -11.83 11.29
CA MET A 89 16.66 -12.32 10.10
C MET A 89 15.21 -11.80 10.07
N VAL A 90 14.49 -11.90 11.18
CA VAL A 90 13.10 -11.45 11.29
C VAL A 90 13.00 -9.94 11.04
N ALA A 91 13.85 -9.15 11.69
CA ALA A 91 13.81 -7.70 11.56
C ALA A 91 14.14 -7.22 10.15
N LEU A 92 15.23 -7.71 9.55
CA LEU A 92 15.64 -7.30 8.19
C LEU A 92 14.61 -7.73 7.14
N SER A 93 14.05 -8.94 7.25
CA SER A 93 13.01 -9.40 6.33
C SER A 93 11.75 -8.54 6.41
N LEU A 94 11.35 -8.13 7.62
CA LEU A 94 10.17 -7.29 7.80
C LEU A 94 10.42 -5.85 7.38
N THR A 95 11.55 -5.24 7.73
CA THR A 95 11.81 -3.83 7.43
C THR A 95 12.07 -3.56 5.96
N ARG A 96 12.89 -4.41 5.31
CA ARG A 96 13.32 -4.19 3.92
C ARG A 96 12.27 -4.58 2.90
N GLU A 97 11.50 -5.67 3.16
CA GLU A 97 10.66 -6.30 2.14
C GLU A 97 9.20 -6.49 2.61
N LEU A 98 8.97 -7.40 3.55
CA LEU A 98 7.62 -7.87 3.86
C LEU A 98 6.73 -6.79 4.46
N GLY A 99 7.29 -5.90 5.29
CA GLY A 99 6.54 -4.81 5.89
C GLY A 99 5.87 -3.93 4.85
N PRO A 100 6.63 -3.24 4.00
CA PRO A 100 6.08 -2.38 2.96
C PRO A 100 5.17 -3.12 1.98
N VAL A 101 5.59 -4.28 1.46
CA VAL A 101 4.86 -5.04 0.43
C VAL A 101 3.54 -5.58 0.96
N VAL A 102 3.57 -6.34 2.06
CA VAL A 102 2.35 -6.98 2.60
C VAL A 102 1.36 -5.93 3.06
N THR A 103 1.84 -4.85 3.71
CA THR A 103 0.97 -3.74 4.09
C THR A 103 0.31 -3.11 2.87
N ALA A 104 1.05 -2.88 1.77
CA ALA A 104 0.51 -2.31 0.55
C ALA A 104 -0.54 -3.22 -0.12
N LEU A 105 -0.33 -4.54 -0.11
CA LEU A 105 -1.29 -5.52 -0.65
C LEU A 105 -2.58 -5.57 0.19
N LEU A 106 -2.47 -5.60 1.51
CA LEU A 106 -3.62 -5.58 2.42
C LEU A 106 -4.38 -4.25 2.32
N PHE A 107 -3.65 -3.14 2.21
CA PHE A 107 -4.21 -1.81 2.02
C PHE A 107 -4.94 -1.71 0.68
N ALA A 108 -4.38 -2.21 -0.41
CA ALA A 108 -5.05 -2.25 -1.72
C ALA A 108 -6.35 -3.07 -1.67
N GLY A 109 -6.31 -4.23 -1.01
CA GLY A 109 -7.48 -5.11 -0.87
C GLY A 109 -8.60 -4.50 -0.05
N ARG A 110 -8.29 -3.82 1.06
CA ARG A 110 -9.31 -3.25 1.97
C ARG A 110 -9.59 -1.78 1.68
N ALA A 111 -8.60 -0.91 1.81
CA ALA A 111 -8.78 0.53 1.68
C ALA A 111 -8.89 0.98 0.23
N GLY A 112 -8.07 0.41 -0.67
CA GLY A 112 -8.10 0.71 -2.10
C GLY A 112 -9.45 0.35 -2.73
N SER A 113 -9.97 -0.84 -2.45
CA SER A 113 -11.28 -1.28 -2.93
C SER A 113 -12.42 -0.41 -2.37
N ALA A 114 -12.36 -0.04 -1.07
CA ALA A 114 -13.35 0.82 -0.45
C ALA A 114 -13.36 2.22 -1.07
N LEU A 115 -12.18 2.84 -1.26
CA LEU A 115 -12.07 4.14 -1.93
C LEU A 115 -12.65 4.12 -3.34
N THR A 116 -12.34 3.07 -4.12
CA THR A 116 -12.89 2.89 -5.47
C THR A 116 -14.41 2.78 -5.44
N ALA A 117 -14.96 2.00 -4.52
CA ALA A 117 -16.40 1.80 -4.37
C ALA A 117 -17.11 3.10 -3.94
N GLU A 118 -16.56 3.83 -2.97
CA GLU A 118 -17.11 5.11 -2.51
C GLU A 118 -17.18 6.15 -3.62
N ILE A 119 -16.07 6.37 -4.34
CA ILE A 119 -16.02 7.34 -5.44
C ILE A 119 -16.98 6.91 -6.55
N GLY A 120 -17.01 5.61 -6.85
CA GLY A 120 -17.92 5.04 -7.85
C GLY A 120 -19.38 5.20 -7.46
N LEU A 121 -19.73 5.04 -6.19
CA LEU A 121 -21.08 5.28 -5.68
C LEU A 121 -21.46 6.75 -5.77
N MET A 122 -20.56 7.67 -5.37
CA MET A 122 -20.80 9.12 -5.53
C MET A 122 -21.03 9.51 -6.98
N LYS A 123 -20.35 8.86 -7.92
CA LYS A 123 -20.57 9.06 -9.35
C LYS A 123 -21.93 8.50 -9.81
N ALA A 124 -22.28 7.28 -9.37
CA ALA A 124 -23.53 6.63 -9.74
C ALA A 124 -24.78 7.33 -9.19
N THR A 125 -24.64 8.02 -8.06
CA THR A 125 -25.71 8.83 -7.45
C THR A 125 -25.66 10.31 -7.85
N GLU A 126 -24.90 10.66 -8.89
CA GLU A 126 -24.76 12.02 -9.44
C GLU A 126 -24.24 13.08 -8.45
N GLN A 127 -23.66 12.65 -7.31
CA GLN A 127 -23.11 13.60 -6.32
C GLN A 127 -21.93 14.38 -6.89
N LEU A 128 -21.08 13.76 -7.72
CA LEU A 128 -19.95 14.45 -8.35
C LEU A 128 -20.46 15.50 -9.36
N ALA A 129 -21.47 15.17 -10.16
CA ALA A 129 -22.08 16.12 -11.09
C ALA A 129 -22.80 17.28 -10.35
N SER A 130 -23.43 17.00 -9.22
CA SER A 130 -24.07 18.03 -8.39
C SER A 130 -23.04 19.02 -7.83
N LEU A 131 -21.85 18.57 -7.46
CA LEU A 131 -20.76 19.45 -7.04
C LEU A 131 -20.30 20.38 -8.18
N GLU A 132 -20.17 19.84 -9.39
CA GLU A 132 -19.81 20.63 -10.58
C GLU A 132 -20.86 21.71 -10.90
N MET A 133 -22.16 21.36 -10.80
CA MET A 133 -23.26 22.32 -11.04
C MET A 133 -23.24 23.51 -10.07
N ILE A 134 -22.79 23.33 -8.84
CA ILE A 134 -22.66 24.43 -7.86
C ILE A 134 -21.27 25.09 -7.91
N GLY A 135 -20.45 24.79 -8.93
CA GLY A 135 -19.14 25.41 -9.14
C GLY A 135 -18.02 24.86 -8.24
N VAL A 136 -18.22 23.71 -7.59
CA VAL A 136 -17.21 23.04 -6.75
C VAL A 136 -16.52 21.94 -7.55
N ASP A 137 -15.20 22.03 -7.69
CA ASP A 137 -14.38 21.02 -8.38
C ASP A 137 -14.35 19.70 -7.58
N PRO A 138 -14.93 18.58 -8.10
CA PRO A 138 -14.94 17.29 -7.43
C PRO A 138 -13.55 16.72 -7.19
N LEU A 139 -12.59 17.00 -8.08
CA LEU A 139 -11.23 16.51 -7.93
C LEU A 139 -10.57 17.09 -6.70
N ARG A 140 -10.80 18.36 -6.42
CA ARG A 140 -10.24 19.03 -5.23
C ARG A 140 -10.99 18.70 -3.95
N ARG A 141 -12.30 18.56 -4.01
CA ARG A 141 -13.15 18.38 -2.83
C ARG A 141 -13.23 16.92 -2.38
N VAL A 142 -13.22 15.99 -3.33
CA VAL A 142 -13.45 14.55 -3.05
C VAL A 142 -12.17 13.73 -3.24
N ILE A 143 -11.47 13.93 -4.36
CA ILE A 143 -10.36 13.06 -4.77
C ILE A 143 -9.08 13.40 -4.00
N ALA A 144 -8.69 14.67 -3.93
CA ALA A 144 -7.44 15.08 -3.30
C ALA A 144 -7.35 14.69 -1.80
N PRO A 145 -8.37 14.91 -0.94
CA PRO A 145 -8.32 14.48 0.45
C PRO A 145 -8.16 12.95 0.61
N ARG A 146 -8.84 12.16 -0.24
CA ARG A 146 -8.73 10.70 -0.24
C ARG A 146 -7.35 10.22 -0.67
N PHE A 147 -6.79 10.86 -1.69
CA PHE A 147 -5.43 10.57 -2.14
C PHE A 147 -4.41 10.82 -1.03
N TRP A 148 -4.41 11.99 -0.42
CA TRP A 148 -3.47 12.33 0.65
C TRP A 148 -3.67 11.49 1.91
N ALA A 149 -4.91 11.14 2.25
CA ALA A 149 -5.20 10.22 3.35
C ALA A 149 -4.57 8.84 3.12
N GLY A 150 -4.66 8.29 1.91
CA GLY A 150 -4.01 7.02 1.58
C GLY A 150 -2.48 7.11 1.60
N VAL A 151 -1.92 8.17 1.02
CA VAL A 151 -0.46 8.40 0.97
C VAL A 151 0.15 8.53 2.37
N THR A 152 -0.55 9.15 3.31
CA THR A 152 -0.07 9.28 4.70
C THR A 152 -0.33 8.05 5.56
N SER A 153 -1.46 7.36 5.34
CA SER A 153 -1.85 6.20 6.16
C SER A 153 -0.97 4.97 5.92
N LEU A 154 -0.64 4.66 4.68
CA LEU A 154 0.04 3.40 4.34
C LEU A 154 1.46 3.31 4.96
N PRO A 155 2.32 4.34 4.93
CA PRO A 155 3.62 4.26 5.59
C PRO A 155 3.52 4.06 7.11
N ILE A 156 2.55 4.70 7.76
CA ILE A 156 2.30 4.53 9.19
C ILE A 156 1.85 3.09 9.49
N LEU A 157 0.94 2.55 8.68
CA LEU A 157 0.48 1.16 8.79
C LEU A 157 1.62 0.16 8.57
N SER A 158 2.55 0.47 7.66
CA SER A 158 3.75 -0.36 7.41
C SER A 158 4.68 -0.41 8.63
N LEU A 159 4.91 0.72 9.29
CA LEU A 159 5.71 0.75 10.53
C LEU A 159 5.03 -0.04 11.65
N ILE A 160 3.71 0.05 11.79
CA ILE A 160 2.95 -0.73 12.77
C ILE A 160 3.06 -2.22 12.45
N PHE A 161 2.92 -2.59 11.16
CA PHE A 161 3.06 -3.97 10.71
C PHE A 161 4.43 -4.56 11.08
N VAL A 162 5.51 -3.85 10.79
CA VAL A 162 6.88 -4.27 11.11
C VAL A 162 7.05 -4.43 12.62
N SER A 163 6.61 -3.45 13.41
CA SER A 163 6.72 -3.49 14.86
C SER A 163 5.98 -4.70 15.47
N VAL A 164 4.75 -4.93 15.05
CA VAL A 164 3.95 -6.07 15.49
C VAL A 164 4.51 -7.39 14.98
N GLY A 165 5.04 -7.41 13.75
CA GLY A 165 5.71 -8.58 13.18
C GLY A 165 6.97 -8.99 13.96
N CYS A 166 7.78 -8.03 14.38
CA CYS A 166 8.93 -8.30 15.26
C CYS A 166 8.50 -8.91 16.60
N LEU A 167 7.41 -8.40 17.19
CA LEU A 167 6.84 -8.99 18.42
C LEU A 167 6.31 -10.41 18.18
N GLY A 168 5.69 -10.67 17.02
CA GLY A 168 5.27 -12.02 16.61
C GLY A 168 6.43 -12.99 16.49
N GLY A 169 7.53 -12.55 15.85
CA GLY A 169 8.76 -13.32 15.73
C GLY A 169 9.41 -13.62 17.09
N ALA A 170 9.44 -12.62 17.99
CA ALA A 170 9.93 -12.79 19.35
C ALA A 170 9.06 -13.76 20.17
N LEU A 171 7.74 -13.69 20.03
CA LEU A 171 6.81 -14.57 20.73
C LEU A 171 7.09 -16.04 20.40
N VAL A 172 7.32 -16.37 19.14
CA VAL A 172 7.64 -17.74 18.74
C VAL A 172 9.10 -18.07 19.03
N GLY A 173 10.06 -17.23 18.60
CA GLY A 173 11.48 -17.50 18.73
C GLY A 173 11.93 -17.61 20.18
N VAL A 174 11.55 -16.66 21.02
CA VAL A 174 11.97 -16.63 22.42
C VAL A 174 11.08 -17.49 23.31
N SER A 175 9.73 -17.31 23.25
CA SER A 175 8.83 -17.94 24.22
C SER A 175 8.53 -19.41 23.94
N TRP A 176 8.52 -19.82 22.65
CA TRP A 176 8.19 -21.21 22.27
C TRP A 176 9.43 -22.04 21.94
N LEU A 177 10.40 -21.46 21.24
CA LEU A 177 11.57 -22.19 20.72
C LEU A 177 12.80 -22.04 21.61
N GLY A 178 12.75 -21.16 22.64
CA GLY A 178 13.78 -21.07 23.66
C GLY A 178 15.05 -20.32 23.22
N VAL A 179 14.99 -19.52 22.16
CA VAL A 179 16.10 -18.61 21.80
C VAL A 179 16.32 -17.62 22.91
N ASP A 180 17.57 -17.36 23.27
CA ASP A 180 17.88 -16.40 24.33
C ASP A 180 17.36 -15.01 24.00
N SER A 181 16.54 -14.45 24.88
CA SER A 181 15.91 -13.14 24.72
C SER A 181 16.92 -12.03 24.54
N GLY A 182 18.05 -12.09 25.28
CA GLY A 182 19.11 -11.07 25.19
C GLY A 182 19.75 -11.07 23.80
N SER A 183 20.10 -12.27 23.28
CA SER A 183 20.71 -12.39 21.94
C SER A 183 19.72 -12.03 20.83
N PHE A 184 18.43 -12.39 20.95
CA PHE A 184 17.40 -12.02 19.96
C PHE A 184 17.32 -10.50 19.76
N TRP A 185 17.15 -9.75 20.84
CA TRP A 185 17.00 -8.29 20.76
C TRP A 185 18.30 -7.56 20.47
N SER A 186 19.44 -8.01 21.04
CA SER A 186 20.75 -7.39 20.80
C SER A 186 21.20 -7.55 19.34
N ASN A 187 21.05 -8.76 18.76
CA ASN A 187 21.41 -9.00 17.39
C ASN A 187 20.48 -8.26 16.41
N MET A 188 19.19 -8.15 16.74
CA MET A 188 18.24 -7.32 15.98
C MET A 188 18.72 -5.87 15.95
N GLN A 189 19.02 -5.27 17.11
CA GLN A 189 19.45 -3.87 17.21
C GLN A 189 20.81 -3.61 16.57
N ALA A 190 21.74 -4.55 16.66
CA ALA A 190 23.06 -4.43 16.06
C ALA A 190 23.06 -4.53 14.54
N SER A 191 22.08 -5.23 13.97
CA SER A 191 22.05 -5.56 12.53
C SER A 191 21.15 -4.64 11.72
N VAL A 192 20.21 -3.93 12.34
CA VAL A 192 19.28 -3.02 11.64
C VAL A 192 19.85 -1.61 11.66
N ASP A 193 20.23 -1.11 10.49
CA ASP A 193 20.62 0.29 10.34
C ASP A 193 19.37 1.15 10.07
N PHE A 194 19.32 2.32 10.72
CA PHE A 194 18.16 3.21 10.58
C PHE A 194 18.04 3.76 9.16
N TRP A 195 19.17 4.17 8.54
CA TRP A 195 19.15 4.80 7.23
C TRP A 195 19.03 3.77 6.09
N ASP A 196 19.77 2.67 6.19
CA ASP A 196 19.81 1.68 5.11
C ASP A 196 18.62 0.73 5.15
N ASP A 197 18.00 0.48 6.31
CA ASP A 197 16.90 -0.47 6.41
C ASP A 197 15.56 0.20 6.65
N VAL A 198 15.44 0.97 7.74
CA VAL A 198 14.14 1.54 8.15
C VAL A 198 13.73 2.66 7.20
N PHE A 199 14.64 3.58 6.89
CA PHE A 199 14.33 4.71 5.99
C PHE A 199 14.01 4.21 4.58
N ASN A 200 14.77 3.26 4.04
CA ASN A 200 14.49 2.64 2.75
C ASN A 200 13.13 1.93 2.73
N GLY A 201 12.77 1.21 3.80
CA GLY A 201 11.45 0.62 3.96
C GLY A 201 10.32 1.66 3.98
N ILE A 202 10.53 2.81 4.65
CA ILE A 202 9.59 3.94 4.63
C ILE A 202 9.46 4.51 3.21
N VAL A 203 10.56 4.73 2.51
CA VAL A 203 10.54 5.24 1.12
C VAL A 203 9.77 4.28 0.20
N LYS A 204 10.03 2.96 0.28
CA LYS A 204 9.24 1.95 -0.43
C LYS A 204 7.74 2.08 -0.13
N SER A 205 7.39 2.18 1.16
CA SER A 205 5.98 2.28 1.58
C SER A 205 5.30 3.55 1.07
N VAL A 206 6.02 4.68 0.98
CA VAL A 206 5.52 5.94 0.39
C VAL A 206 5.28 5.78 -1.11
N VAL A 207 6.21 5.16 -1.84
CA VAL A 207 6.04 4.89 -3.28
C VAL A 207 4.82 4.01 -3.52
N PHE A 208 4.67 2.92 -2.74
CA PHE A 208 3.50 2.04 -2.83
C PHE A 208 2.21 2.77 -2.47
N ALA A 209 2.23 3.65 -1.46
CA ALA A 209 1.09 4.46 -1.07
C ALA A 209 0.60 5.34 -2.20
N VAL A 210 1.51 6.04 -2.88
CA VAL A 210 1.19 6.88 -4.04
C VAL A 210 0.55 6.05 -5.15
N VAL A 211 1.16 4.91 -5.50
CA VAL A 211 0.71 4.09 -6.63
C VAL A 211 -0.63 3.41 -6.33
N VAL A 212 -0.78 2.79 -5.15
CA VAL A 212 -2.01 2.09 -4.76
C VAL A 212 -3.18 3.06 -4.68
N THR A 213 -2.96 4.21 -4.03
CA THR A 213 -4.02 5.21 -3.85
C THR A 213 -4.39 5.86 -5.18
N TRP A 214 -3.39 6.14 -6.04
CA TRP A 214 -3.63 6.64 -7.39
C TRP A 214 -4.50 5.69 -8.21
N ILE A 215 -4.16 4.40 -8.24
CA ILE A 215 -4.95 3.39 -8.95
C ILE A 215 -6.38 3.33 -8.41
N ALA A 216 -6.56 3.34 -7.08
CA ALA A 216 -7.86 3.27 -6.43
C ALA A 216 -8.75 4.46 -6.80
N VAL A 217 -8.21 5.66 -6.70
CA VAL A 217 -8.92 6.91 -7.02
C VAL A 217 -9.27 7.00 -8.50
N TYR A 218 -8.32 6.64 -9.38
CA TYR A 218 -8.55 6.63 -10.82
C TYR A 218 -9.63 5.64 -11.22
N GLN A 219 -9.56 4.40 -10.74
CA GLN A 219 -10.57 3.38 -11.04
C GLN A 219 -11.97 3.78 -10.54
N GLY A 220 -12.04 4.43 -9.39
CA GLY A 220 -13.29 4.96 -8.83
C GLY A 220 -13.88 6.10 -9.65
N TYR A 221 -13.04 6.98 -10.20
CA TYR A 221 -13.49 8.13 -10.98
C TYR A 221 -13.85 7.77 -12.43
N ASP A 222 -13.07 6.89 -13.10
CA ASP A 222 -13.23 6.55 -14.52
C ASP A 222 -14.23 5.41 -14.80
N LEU A 223 -14.85 4.80 -13.77
CA LEU A 223 -15.80 3.70 -13.93
C LEU A 223 -17.11 4.10 -14.61
N VAL A 224 -17.80 3.10 -15.17
CA VAL A 224 -19.20 3.24 -15.60
C VAL A 224 -20.11 3.27 -14.36
N PRO A 225 -21.00 4.28 -14.19
CA PRO A 225 -21.77 4.49 -12.97
C PRO A 225 -22.94 3.50 -12.82
N THR A 226 -22.61 2.22 -12.69
CA THR A 226 -23.54 1.10 -12.46
C THR A 226 -23.00 0.20 -11.36
N SER A 227 -23.87 -0.56 -10.71
CA SER A 227 -23.46 -1.52 -9.68
C SER A 227 -22.42 -2.53 -10.21
N GLU A 228 -22.61 -3.02 -11.44
CA GLU A 228 -21.65 -3.90 -12.09
C GLU A 228 -20.32 -3.18 -12.42
N GLY A 229 -20.37 -1.92 -12.85
CA GLY A 229 -19.21 -1.09 -13.11
C GLY A 229 -18.39 -0.87 -11.84
N ILE A 230 -19.02 -0.60 -10.69
CA ILE A 230 -18.37 -0.46 -9.39
C ILE A 230 -17.69 -1.77 -8.98
N ALA A 231 -18.40 -2.91 -9.08
CA ALA A 231 -17.84 -4.21 -8.74
C ALA A 231 -16.64 -4.59 -9.61
N ARG A 232 -16.67 -4.29 -10.90
CA ARG A 232 -15.52 -4.50 -11.80
C ARG A 232 -14.35 -3.56 -11.47
N ALA A 233 -14.63 -2.30 -11.16
CA ALA A 233 -13.60 -1.32 -10.84
C ALA A 233 -12.87 -1.68 -9.52
N THR A 234 -13.61 -2.10 -8.49
CA THR A 234 -13.01 -2.55 -7.22
C THR A 234 -12.08 -3.75 -7.42
N THR A 235 -12.50 -4.74 -8.19
CA THR A 235 -11.66 -5.90 -8.52
C THR A 235 -10.41 -5.48 -9.30
N ARG A 236 -10.55 -4.60 -10.30
CA ARG A 236 -9.41 -4.08 -11.07
C ARG A 236 -8.45 -3.29 -10.22
N THR A 237 -8.96 -2.49 -9.28
CA THR A 237 -8.13 -1.75 -8.33
C THR A 237 -7.19 -2.69 -7.57
N VAL A 238 -7.73 -3.75 -6.97
CA VAL A 238 -6.92 -4.71 -6.21
C VAL A 238 -5.89 -5.39 -7.11
N VAL A 239 -6.30 -5.88 -8.28
CA VAL A 239 -5.40 -6.59 -9.20
C VAL A 239 -4.28 -5.67 -9.71
N TYR A 240 -4.62 -4.48 -10.20
CA TYR A 240 -3.61 -3.57 -10.75
C TYR A 240 -2.68 -3.02 -9.67
N ALA A 241 -3.22 -2.69 -8.49
CA ALA A 241 -2.41 -2.25 -7.36
C ALA A 241 -1.45 -3.35 -6.88
N SER A 242 -1.92 -4.60 -6.75
CA SER A 242 -1.07 -5.72 -6.35
C SER A 242 0.05 -6.00 -7.35
N LEU A 243 -0.26 -6.01 -8.65
CA LEU A 243 0.76 -6.21 -9.69
C LEU A 243 1.76 -5.06 -9.74
N ALA A 244 1.29 -3.81 -9.56
CA ALA A 244 2.16 -2.65 -9.54
C ALA A 244 3.08 -2.67 -8.30
N VAL A 245 2.57 -3.02 -7.12
CA VAL A 245 3.36 -3.14 -5.89
C VAL A 245 4.45 -4.19 -6.07
N LEU A 246 4.11 -5.41 -6.53
CA LEU A 246 5.09 -6.49 -6.72
C LEU A 246 6.15 -6.14 -7.76
N GLY A 247 5.75 -5.51 -8.87
CA GLY A 247 6.70 -5.08 -9.91
C GLY A 247 7.62 -3.96 -9.43
N LEU A 248 7.07 -2.97 -8.72
CA LEU A 248 7.86 -1.88 -8.16
C LEU A 248 8.76 -2.33 -7.02
N ASP A 249 8.31 -3.30 -6.21
CA ASP A 249 9.13 -3.84 -5.13
C ASP A 249 10.43 -4.44 -5.66
N PHE A 250 10.33 -5.31 -6.67
CA PHE A 250 11.53 -5.87 -7.31
C PHE A 250 12.48 -4.77 -7.82
N PHE A 251 11.93 -3.75 -8.50
CA PHE A 251 12.72 -2.66 -9.04
C PHE A 251 13.37 -1.81 -7.93
N LEU A 252 12.60 -1.45 -6.90
CA LEU A 252 13.11 -0.65 -5.78
C LEU A 252 14.16 -1.41 -4.97
N THR A 253 13.95 -2.70 -4.73
CA THR A 253 14.94 -3.56 -4.06
C THR A 253 16.24 -3.61 -4.84
N ALA A 254 16.16 -3.81 -6.17
CA ALA A 254 17.36 -3.85 -7.01
C ALA A 254 18.14 -2.50 -7.00
N VAL A 255 17.42 -1.38 -6.94
CA VAL A 255 18.05 -0.04 -6.92
C VAL A 255 18.58 0.34 -5.53
N MET A 256 17.85 -0.03 -4.46
CA MET A 256 18.18 0.41 -3.09
C MET A 256 19.16 -0.52 -2.38
N PHE A 257 19.14 -1.81 -2.70
CA PHE A 257 19.97 -2.83 -2.04
C PHE A 257 20.87 -3.61 -3.01
N GLY A 258 20.74 -3.39 -4.32
CA GLY A 258 21.65 -3.94 -5.32
C GLY A 258 22.93 -3.13 -5.34
N GLU A 259 24.05 -3.73 -4.96
CA GLU A 259 25.38 -3.24 -5.32
C GLU A 259 25.57 -3.43 -6.83
N ILE A 260 24.98 -2.55 -7.66
CA ILE A 260 25.21 -2.54 -9.11
C ILE A 260 26.04 -1.31 -9.45
#